data_4023338260d2352d964415ff8628e3de
#
_entry.id   4023338260d2352d964415ff8628e3de
#
_cell.length_a   1.000
_cell.length_b   1.000
_cell.length_c   1.000
_cell.angle_alpha   90.00
_cell.angle_beta   90.00
_cell.angle_gamma   90.00
#
_symmetry.space_group_name_H-M   'P 1'
#
loop_
_entity.id
_entity.type
_entity.pdbx_description
1 polymer ?
#
loop_
_entity_poly.entity_id
_entity_poly.type
_entity_poly.pdbx_seq_one_letter_code
_entity_poly.pdbx_strand_id
1 'polypeptide(L)'
;MAVGCSMAPTRAGPTITPFAPGSTAAPTDIPTAPPSAVAPTLAPTLSPGATIAPTATPVQVGLCADNVGDLAVAGLPPDTYDDVDVLQLVVPPGWNPLWAVFSVGMRPFDPIRSHFLAIYTCDAGTWRDLAQINLDDISPPDMDPAMPDFIAKGSVTQVQIDSSRIWLTVEGGVGAHGGTFQLLSFDGVALAGHVSGIGASPGVGSVSDVNGDGVNDVVLDQSDAYVFCYACGVRKIHFRVFFWDAPNLRILEARIDYFYMGQPQPMRDVVNPAVEMANAGLWKDALVKITEARDLAPSYPECNVQALNWDYALIKLHADAMAADAVSGIYPLLSRVFYGDYAAAVDLMRPYGPAQVFDPAGPLIAGTVAEGYVDVLSAQIVQSADAALGVKPDLAEAYLMRGWARYLVDPASPQARADVHQAAALRPGDAFMAQCAAYLP
;
A
#
# COMPACT_ATOMS: atom_id res chain seq x y z
N MET A 1 -25.28 51.94 24.58
CA MET A 1 -25.40 51.53 23.16
C MET A 1 -25.36 50.02 23.11
N ALA A 2 -26.49 49.38 22.89
CA ALA A 2 -26.61 47.93 22.81
C ALA A 2 -26.62 47.54 21.32
N VAL A 3 -25.69 46.68 20.91
CA VAL A 3 -25.66 46.11 19.55
C VAL A 3 -26.28 44.72 19.63
N GLY A 4 -27.42 44.56 18.98
CA GLY A 4 -28.15 43.28 18.91
C GLY A 4 -27.52 42.33 17.90
N CYS A 5 -27.31 41.05 18.30
CA CYS A 5 -27.02 39.95 17.44
C CYS A 5 -28.31 39.43 16.80
N SER A 6 -28.35 39.48 15.46
CA SER A 6 -29.39 38.85 14.62
C SER A 6 -29.10 37.36 14.46
N MET A 7 -30.03 36.51 14.89
CA MET A 7 -29.99 35.05 14.61
C MET A 7 -30.52 34.78 13.21
N ALA A 8 -29.73 34.04 12.41
CA ALA A 8 -30.14 33.49 11.12
C ALA A 8 -31.02 32.24 11.31
N PRO A 9 -31.97 31.95 10.40
CA PRO A 9 -32.92 30.85 10.57
C PRO A 9 -32.26 29.48 10.27
N THR A 10 -32.53 28.53 11.16
CA THR A 10 -32.20 27.10 11.04
C THR A 10 -32.93 26.48 9.86
N ARG A 11 -32.17 25.86 8.97
CA ARG A 11 -32.67 25.07 7.83
C ARG A 11 -33.19 23.72 8.34
N ALA A 12 -34.46 23.39 8.09
CA ALA A 12 -35.06 22.11 8.42
C ALA A 12 -34.43 21.01 7.54
N GLY A 13 -34.00 19.91 8.16
CA GLY A 13 -33.50 18.72 7.50
C GLY A 13 -34.63 17.91 6.84
N PRO A 14 -34.33 17.06 5.85
CA PRO A 14 -35.34 16.26 5.15
C PRO A 14 -35.95 15.19 6.08
N THR A 15 -37.26 15.11 6.09
CA THR A 15 -38.07 14.10 6.79
C THR A 15 -37.92 12.75 6.06
N ILE A 16 -37.43 11.72 6.76
CA ILE A 16 -37.38 10.35 6.25
C ILE A 16 -38.78 9.72 6.47
N THR A 17 -39.42 9.35 5.36
CA THR A 17 -40.68 8.60 5.37
C THR A 17 -40.40 7.11 5.55
N PRO A 18 -41.04 6.40 6.47
CA PRO A 18 -40.81 4.96 6.64
C PRO A 18 -41.37 4.16 5.47
N PHE A 19 -40.61 3.22 4.95
CA PHE A 19 -41.00 2.26 3.92
C PHE A 19 -42.06 1.30 4.46
N ALA A 20 -43.13 1.11 3.69
CA ALA A 20 -44.14 0.09 3.94
C ALA A 20 -43.59 -1.31 3.58
N PRO A 21 -43.94 -2.39 4.31
CA PRO A 21 -43.48 -3.74 3.99
C PRO A 21 -44.23 -4.25 2.74
N GLY A 22 -43.48 -4.42 1.64
CA GLY A 22 -43.95 -5.03 0.40
C GLY A 22 -43.73 -6.54 0.40
N SER A 23 -44.81 -7.23 0.12
CA SER A 23 -45.02 -8.58 -0.42
C SER A 23 -43.79 -9.46 -0.66
N THR A 24 -43.75 -10.61 0.04
CA THR A 24 -42.90 -11.77 -0.20
C THR A 24 -43.17 -12.39 -1.59
N ALA A 25 -42.24 -12.26 -2.52
CA ALA A 25 -42.12 -13.11 -3.69
C ALA A 25 -41.27 -14.33 -3.39
N ALA A 26 -41.71 -15.52 -3.86
CA ALA A 26 -41.02 -16.79 -3.67
C ALA A 26 -39.64 -16.79 -4.31
N PRO A 27 -38.65 -17.54 -3.75
CA PRO A 27 -37.31 -17.60 -4.30
C PRO A 27 -37.32 -18.33 -5.65
N THR A 28 -36.88 -17.65 -6.68
CA THR A 28 -36.52 -18.25 -7.97
C THR A 28 -35.14 -18.86 -7.83
N ASP A 29 -34.97 -20.11 -8.20
CA ASP A 29 -33.70 -20.83 -8.23
C ASP A 29 -32.67 -20.05 -9.03
N ILE A 30 -31.64 -19.54 -8.35
CA ILE A 30 -30.46 -18.94 -8.98
C ILE A 30 -29.54 -20.10 -9.37
N PRO A 31 -29.13 -20.24 -10.64
CA PRO A 31 -28.14 -21.24 -11.01
C PRO A 31 -26.82 -20.92 -10.30
N THR A 32 -26.34 -21.88 -9.51
CA THR A 32 -25.06 -21.81 -8.83
C THR A 32 -23.94 -21.76 -9.89
N ALA A 33 -23.34 -20.59 -10.06
CA ALA A 33 -22.13 -20.47 -10.83
C ALA A 33 -21.01 -21.31 -10.18
N PRO A 34 -20.17 -22.01 -10.96
CA PRO A 34 -19.03 -22.71 -10.40
C PRO A 34 -18.11 -21.73 -9.67
N PRO A 35 -17.44 -22.16 -8.58
CA PRO A 35 -16.53 -21.28 -7.86
C PRO A 35 -15.44 -20.79 -8.84
N SER A 36 -15.40 -19.48 -9.05
CA SER A 36 -14.28 -18.84 -9.75
C SER A 36 -13.00 -19.22 -9.02
N ALA A 37 -12.07 -19.82 -9.74
CA ALA A 37 -10.75 -20.06 -9.22
C ALA A 37 -10.18 -18.71 -8.74
N VAL A 38 -9.86 -18.65 -7.46
CA VAL A 38 -9.14 -17.53 -6.87
C VAL A 38 -7.82 -17.44 -7.63
N ALA A 39 -7.65 -16.40 -8.43
CA ALA A 39 -6.37 -16.11 -9.06
C ALA A 39 -5.33 -15.95 -7.95
N PRO A 40 -4.15 -16.54 -8.05
CA PRO A 40 -3.11 -16.33 -7.06
C PRO A 40 -2.76 -14.86 -7.05
N THR A 41 -2.86 -14.23 -5.89
CA THR A 41 -2.34 -12.89 -5.63
C THR A 41 -0.83 -12.97 -5.83
N LEU A 42 -0.35 -12.57 -7.01
CA LEU A 42 1.07 -12.33 -7.22
C LEU A 42 1.39 -10.97 -6.57
N ALA A 43 1.51 -10.98 -5.24
CA ALA A 43 2.34 -9.95 -4.63
C ALA A 43 3.74 -10.08 -5.26
N PRO A 44 4.44 -8.96 -5.56
CA PRO A 44 5.85 -9.06 -5.94
C PRO A 44 6.50 -9.88 -4.85
N THR A 45 7.12 -10.99 -5.22
CA THR A 45 7.92 -11.79 -4.31
C THR A 45 9.16 -10.95 -4.05
N LEU A 46 9.05 -10.01 -3.12
CA LEU A 46 10.22 -9.45 -2.46
C LEU A 46 10.88 -10.69 -1.88
N SER A 47 12.13 -10.96 -2.25
CA SER A 47 12.90 -12.04 -1.62
C SER A 47 12.70 -11.85 -0.13
N PRO A 48 12.19 -12.84 0.62
CA PRO A 48 11.97 -12.68 2.04
C PRO A 48 13.30 -12.24 2.62
N GLY A 49 13.33 -11.02 3.19
CA GLY A 49 14.43 -10.56 4.00
C GLY A 49 14.70 -11.68 4.98
N ALA A 50 15.97 -12.02 5.22
CA ALA A 50 16.34 -13.19 5.98
C ALA A 50 15.56 -13.21 7.29
N THR A 51 14.40 -13.86 7.28
CA THR A 51 13.73 -14.30 8.50
C THR A 51 14.81 -15.10 9.17
N ILE A 52 15.27 -14.69 10.34
CA ILE A 52 16.21 -15.48 11.13
C ILE A 52 15.41 -16.75 11.43
N ALA A 53 15.61 -17.78 10.59
CA ALA A 53 15.06 -19.09 10.91
C ALA A 53 15.64 -19.41 12.29
N PRO A 54 14.82 -19.67 13.30
CA PRO A 54 15.31 -20.04 14.60
C PRO A 54 16.14 -21.31 14.39
N THR A 55 17.48 -21.14 14.36
CA THR A 55 18.37 -22.29 14.49
C THR A 55 18.20 -22.71 15.94
N ALA A 56 17.20 -23.55 16.14
CA ALA A 56 16.90 -24.13 17.44
C ALA A 56 18.05 -25.02 17.86
N THR A 57 19.04 -24.42 18.49
CA THR A 57 19.80 -25.15 19.50
C THR A 57 18.84 -25.20 20.69
N PRO A 58 18.39 -26.39 21.16
CA PRO A 58 17.57 -26.47 22.33
C PRO A 58 18.39 -25.97 23.51
N VAL A 59 18.24 -24.69 23.83
CA VAL A 59 18.68 -24.17 25.12
C VAL A 59 17.83 -24.90 26.14
N GLN A 60 18.48 -25.55 27.08
CA GLN A 60 17.83 -26.30 28.16
C GLN A 60 16.71 -25.46 28.76
N VAL A 61 15.48 -25.82 28.42
CA VAL A 61 14.26 -25.38 29.09
C VAL A 61 14.29 -26.04 30.46
N GLY A 62 14.93 -25.41 31.43
CA GLY A 62 15.17 -26.01 32.75
C GLY A 62 15.22 -24.99 33.87
N LEU A 63 15.05 -23.70 33.58
CA LEU A 63 15.22 -22.66 34.57
C LEU A 63 13.93 -22.22 35.26
N CYS A 64 12.77 -22.24 34.57
CA CYS A 64 11.46 -21.96 35.18
C CYS A 64 10.52 -23.14 34.97
N ALA A 65 9.88 -23.58 36.04
CA ALA A 65 9.08 -24.81 36.05
C ALA A 65 7.71 -24.64 35.35
N ASP A 66 7.18 -23.43 35.36
CA ASP A 66 5.84 -23.13 34.85
C ASP A 66 5.91 -22.62 33.40
N ASN A 67 4.82 -22.83 32.65
CA ASN A 67 4.65 -22.26 31.32
C ASN A 67 4.47 -20.73 31.41
N VAL A 68 5.29 -19.95 30.72
CA VAL A 68 5.19 -18.48 30.74
C VAL A 68 3.85 -17.98 30.20
N GLY A 69 3.25 -18.69 29.25
CA GLY A 69 1.93 -18.37 28.72
C GLY A 69 0.84 -18.48 29.79
N ASP A 70 0.85 -19.57 30.57
CA ASP A 70 -0.12 -19.76 31.65
C ASP A 70 0.01 -18.68 32.74
N LEU A 71 1.25 -18.26 33.03
CA LEU A 71 1.51 -17.16 33.95
C LEU A 71 0.98 -15.82 33.42
N ALA A 72 1.20 -15.55 32.14
CA ALA A 72 0.70 -14.33 31.50
C ALA A 72 -0.83 -14.29 31.52
N VAL A 73 -1.51 -15.39 31.20
CA VAL A 73 -2.96 -15.49 31.27
C VAL A 73 -3.46 -15.27 32.70
N ALA A 74 -2.80 -15.86 33.71
CA ALA A 74 -3.18 -15.70 35.11
C ALA A 74 -3.03 -14.25 35.63
N GLY A 75 -2.17 -13.45 35.01
CA GLY A 75 -1.99 -12.03 35.30
C GLY A 75 -2.98 -11.09 34.61
N LEU A 76 -3.72 -11.61 33.63
CA LEU A 76 -4.72 -10.80 32.91
C LEU A 76 -6.04 -10.68 33.73
N PRO A 77 -6.79 -9.58 33.54
CA PRO A 77 -8.15 -9.49 34.08
C PRO A 77 -9.00 -10.66 33.60
N PRO A 78 -9.89 -11.23 34.46
CA PRO A 78 -10.79 -12.32 34.06
C PRO A 78 -11.58 -11.93 32.80
N ASP A 79 -11.80 -12.91 31.92
CA ASP A 79 -12.57 -12.80 30.68
C ASP A 79 -11.94 -11.87 29.59
N THR A 80 -10.61 -11.69 29.60
CA THR A 80 -9.94 -10.81 28.64
C THR A 80 -9.63 -11.48 27.32
N TYR A 81 -8.98 -12.64 27.32
CA TYR A 81 -8.58 -13.37 26.12
C TYR A 81 -8.67 -14.87 26.36
N ASP A 82 -9.06 -15.61 25.31
CA ASP A 82 -9.19 -17.07 25.40
C ASP A 82 -7.83 -17.76 25.34
N ASP A 83 -6.80 -17.10 24.77
CA ASP A 83 -5.48 -17.72 24.56
C ASP A 83 -4.35 -16.68 24.41
N VAL A 84 -3.14 -17.16 24.60
CA VAL A 84 -1.89 -16.43 24.30
C VAL A 84 -0.99 -17.31 23.45
N ASP A 85 -0.08 -16.68 22.71
CA ASP A 85 1.00 -17.37 22.02
C ASP A 85 2.36 -16.91 22.58
N VAL A 86 3.39 -17.75 22.44
CA VAL A 86 4.70 -17.55 23.03
C VAL A 86 5.77 -17.74 21.98
N LEU A 87 6.61 -16.72 21.80
CA LEU A 87 7.75 -16.74 20.91
C LEU A 87 9.06 -16.64 21.73
N GLN A 88 9.91 -17.67 21.68
CA GLN A 88 11.27 -17.56 22.22
C GLN A 88 12.11 -16.64 21.31
N LEU A 89 12.77 -15.65 21.91
CA LEU A 89 13.52 -14.63 21.18
C LEU A 89 15.00 -15.00 21.05
N VAL A 90 15.57 -14.70 19.89
CA VAL A 90 17.03 -14.68 19.69
C VAL A 90 17.55 -13.38 20.29
N VAL A 91 18.38 -13.50 21.31
CA VAL A 91 18.84 -12.34 22.07
C VAL A 91 20.29 -11.96 21.72
N PRO A 92 20.67 -10.66 21.85
CA PRO A 92 22.04 -10.22 21.73
C PRO A 92 22.98 -10.96 22.71
N PRO A 93 24.27 -11.12 22.38
CA PRO A 93 25.23 -11.72 23.29
C PRO A 93 25.26 -11.04 24.65
N GLY A 94 25.21 -11.84 25.72
CA GLY A 94 25.24 -11.36 27.12
C GLY A 94 23.83 -11.03 27.70
N TRP A 95 22.80 -11.12 26.94
CA TRP A 95 21.43 -11.00 27.46
C TRP A 95 20.95 -12.35 28.02
N ASN A 96 20.06 -12.29 29.01
CA ASN A 96 19.32 -13.47 29.47
C ASN A 96 18.36 -13.92 28.38
N PRO A 97 17.98 -15.21 28.34
CA PRO A 97 16.93 -15.69 27.45
C PRO A 97 15.62 -14.92 27.66
N LEU A 98 14.96 -14.58 26.55
CA LEU A 98 13.74 -13.79 26.53
C LEU A 98 12.63 -14.51 25.74
N TRP A 99 11.39 -14.23 26.12
CA TRP A 99 10.20 -14.71 25.46
C TRP A 99 9.24 -13.53 25.25
N ALA A 100 8.68 -13.43 24.06
CA ALA A 100 7.53 -12.59 23.78
C ALA A 100 6.27 -13.40 24.01
N VAL A 101 5.35 -12.85 24.79
CA VAL A 101 4.01 -13.43 25.04
C VAL A 101 2.98 -12.42 24.55
N PHE A 102 2.02 -12.86 23.74
CA PHE A 102 1.04 -11.96 23.15
C PHE A 102 -0.35 -12.63 23.12
N SER A 103 -1.38 -11.80 23.24
CA SER A 103 -2.76 -12.25 23.16
C SER A 103 -3.13 -12.64 21.74
N VAL A 104 -3.88 -13.73 21.57
CA VAL A 104 -4.38 -14.22 20.28
C VAL A 104 -5.90 -14.36 20.32
N GLY A 105 -6.51 -14.44 19.13
CA GLY A 105 -7.95 -14.51 18.95
C GLY A 105 -8.58 -13.16 18.60
N MET A 106 -9.90 -13.11 18.69
CA MET A 106 -10.67 -11.87 18.47
C MET A 106 -10.60 -10.99 19.71
N ARG A 107 -10.44 -9.68 19.48
CA ARG A 107 -10.59 -8.70 20.54
C ARG A 107 -12.04 -8.74 21.07
N PRO A 108 -12.23 -8.84 22.40
CA PRO A 108 -13.57 -8.71 22.98
C PRO A 108 -14.19 -7.35 22.58
N PHE A 109 -15.51 -7.33 22.37
CA PHE A 109 -16.25 -6.09 22.02
C PHE A 109 -16.28 -5.02 23.14
N ASP A 110 -15.50 -5.20 24.18
CA ASP A 110 -15.35 -4.23 25.25
C ASP A 110 -14.33 -3.15 24.83
N PRO A 111 -14.69 -1.87 24.75
CA PRO A 111 -13.80 -0.80 24.29
C PRO A 111 -12.58 -0.56 25.21
N ILE A 112 -12.49 -1.25 26.34
CA ILE A 112 -11.39 -1.09 27.31
C ILE A 112 -10.25 -2.11 27.05
N ARG A 113 -10.41 -3.07 26.12
CA ARG A 113 -9.50 -4.21 25.97
C ARG A 113 -8.83 -4.20 24.60
N SER A 114 -7.52 -3.96 24.59
CA SER A 114 -6.65 -4.06 23.42
C SER A 114 -5.82 -5.33 23.46
N HIS A 115 -5.37 -5.81 22.31
CA HIS A 115 -4.33 -6.83 22.26
C HIS A 115 -3.06 -6.33 22.94
N PHE A 116 -2.33 -7.23 23.59
CA PHE A 116 -1.06 -6.92 24.26
C PHE A 116 0.10 -7.77 23.74
N LEU A 117 1.31 -7.24 23.93
CA LEU A 117 2.57 -7.95 23.80
C LEU A 117 3.45 -7.65 25.03
N ALA A 118 4.01 -8.69 25.64
CA ALA A 118 4.86 -8.58 26.81
C ALA A 118 6.15 -9.36 26.62
N ILE A 119 7.25 -8.90 27.24
CA ILE A 119 8.57 -9.56 27.22
C ILE A 119 8.85 -10.11 28.59
N TYR A 120 9.16 -11.41 28.66
CA TYR A 120 9.48 -12.14 29.88
C TYR A 120 10.92 -12.67 29.86
N THR A 121 11.51 -12.77 31.03
CA THR A 121 12.74 -13.53 31.28
C THR A 121 12.56 -14.50 32.44
N CYS A 122 13.33 -15.59 32.42
CA CYS A 122 13.42 -16.51 33.53
C CYS A 122 14.69 -16.19 34.35
N ASP A 123 14.52 -15.70 35.58
CA ASP A 123 15.61 -15.33 36.49
C ASP A 123 15.51 -16.14 37.77
N ALA A 124 16.56 -16.90 38.09
CA ALA A 124 16.65 -17.75 39.26
C ALA A 124 15.43 -18.70 39.49
N GLY A 125 14.89 -19.23 38.39
CA GLY A 125 13.71 -20.14 38.43
C GLY A 125 12.38 -19.45 38.53
N THR A 126 12.32 -18.12 38.41
CA THR A 126 11.09 -17.32 38.47
C THR A 126 10.93 -16.47 37.22
N TRP A 127 9.74 -16.47 36.65
CA TRP A 127 9.40 -15.61 35.54
C TRP A 127 9.29 -14.15 36.00
N ARG A 128 9.86 -13.25 35.22
CA ARG A 128 9.76 -11.80 35.41
C ARG A 128 9.25 -11.16 34.13
N ASP A 129 8.22 -10.35 34.25
CA ASP A 129 7.80 -9.39 33.24
C ASP A 129 8.80 -8.25 33.19
N LEU A 130 9.35 -7.96 31.99
CA LEU A 130 10.29 -6.87 31.78
C LEU A 130 9.62 -5.65 31.18
N ALA A 131 8.69 -5.86 30.24
CA ALA A 131 7.98 -4.79 29.57
C ALA A 131 6.68 -5.33 28.93
N GLN A 132 5.65 -4.51 28.92
CA GLN A 132 4.39 -4.79 28.25
C GLN A 132 3.92 -3.55 27.49
N ILE A 133 3.24 -3.76 26.35
CA ILE A 133 2.61 -2.73 25.56
C ILE A 133 1.23 -3.21 25.08
N ASN A 134 0.26 -2.30 25.06
CA ASN A 134 -1.00 -2.52 24.37
C ASN A 134 -0.80 -2.15 22.89
N LEU A 135 -1.22 -3.01 21.98
CA LEU A 135 -1.01 -2.80 20.55
C LEU A 135 -1.83 -1.65 19.98
N ASP A 136 -2.97 -1.32 20.62
CA ASP A 136 -3.80 -0.15 20.25
C ASP A 136 -3.14 1.19 20.62
N ASP A 137 -2.20 1.18 21.60
CA ASP A 137 -1.50 2.38 22.04
C ASP A 137 -0.31 2.75 21.13
N ILE A 138 -0.02 1.90 20.11
CA ILE A 138 1.05 2.14 19.15
C ILE A 138 0.57 3.15 18.11
N SER A 139 0.97 4.40 18.29
CA SER A 139 0.64 5.51 17.41
C SER A 139 1.91 6.32 17.08
N PRO A 140 2.77 5.81 16.18
CA PRO A 140 3.94 6.56 15.73
C PRO A 140 3.52 7.87 15.05
N PRO A 141 4.35 8.92 15.09
CA PRO A 141 4.06 10.18 14.41
C PRO A 141 3.75 9.97 12.91
N ASP A 142 2.76 10.67 12.42
CA ASP A 142 2.34 10.67 11.00
C ASP A 142 1.89 9.30 10.46
N MET A 143 1.47 8.38 11.33
CA MET A 143 0.92 7.07 10.99
C MET A 143 -0.44 6.85 11.65
N ASP A 144 -1.33 6.18 10.92
CA ASP A 144 -2.59 5.73 11.49
C ASP A 144 -2.35 4.58 12.49
N PRO A 145 -2.97 4.60 13.67
CA PRO A 145 -2.85 3.51 14.62
C PRO A 145 -3.48 2.24 14.03
N ALA A 146 -2.70 1.17 13.97
CA ALA A 146 -3.19 -0.14 13.59
C ALA A 146 -3.76 -0.83 14.84
N MET A 147 -5.06 -0.78 15.02
CA MET A 147 -5.76 -1.44 16.13
C MET A 147 -6.31 -2.79 15.64
N PRO A 148 -5.59 -3.90 15.85
CA PRO A 148 -6.03 -5.20 15.36
C PRO A 148 -7.29 -5.67 16.11
N ASP A 149 -8.31 -6.12 15.36
CA ASP A 149 -9.46 -6.82 15.93
C ASP A 149 -9.14 -8.29 16.19
N PHE A 150 -8.15 -8.82 15.47
CA PHE A 150 -7.76 -10.22 15.52
C PHE A 150 -6.24 -10.38 15.36
N ILE A 151 -5.66 -11.24 16.21
CA ILE A 151 -4.26 -11.70 16.10
C ILE A 151 -4.27 -13.24 16.07
N ALA A 152 -3.58 -13.84 15.09
CA ALA A 152 -3.43 -15.28 14.97
C ALA A 152 -2.19 -15.77 15.74
N LYS A 153 -2.15 -17.07 16.05
CA LYS A 153 -0.90 -17.70 16.47
C LYS A 153 0.14 -17.59 15.38
N GLY A 154 1.39 -17.26 15.76
CA GLY A 154 2.49 -17.05 14.83
C GLY A 154 2.49 -15.70 14.10
N SER A 155 1.57 -14.79 14.42
CA SER A 155 1.51 -13.44 13.82
C SER A 155 2.58 -12.48 14.36
N VAL A 156 3.25 -12.83 15.45
CA VAL A 156 4.40 -12.09 15.96
C VAL A 156 5.67 -12.77 15.48
N THR A 157 6.54 -12.03 14.79
CA THR A 157 7.81 -12.55 14.30
C THR A 157 8.97 -11.66 14.69
N GLN A 158 10.11 -12.26 15.00
CA GLN A 158 11.34 -11.51 15.22
C GLN A 158 12.02 -11.22 13.89
N VAL A 159 12.40 -9.96 13.68
CA VAL A 159 13.09 -9.49 12.49
C VAL A 159 14.43 -8.84 12.87
N GLN A 160 15.32 -8.67 11.89
CA GLN A 160 16.60 -8.01 12.10
C GLN A 160 16.56 -6.63 11.42
N ILE A 161 16.72 -5.57 12.21
CA ILE A 161 16.92 -4.20 11.70
C ILE A 161 18.27 -3.68 12.14
N ASP A 162 18.53 -3.64 13.45
CA ASP A 162 19.87 -3.40 13.99
C ASP A 162 20.25 -4.48 15.02
N SER A 163 21.50 -4.49 15.47
CA SER A 163 22.01 -5.50 16.40
C SER A 163 21.88 -5.10 17.88
N SER A 164 21.45 -3.88 18.19
CA SER A 164 21.39 -3.36 19.57
C SER A 164 20.05 -3.62 20.25
N ARG A 165 19.03 -4.02 19.47
CA ARG A 165 17.65 -4.20 19.92
C ARG A 165 17.08 -5.52 19.41
N ILE A 166 16.03 -5.97 20.06
CA ILE A 166 15.14 -7.01 19.54
C ILE A 166 14.02 -6.30 18.78
N TRP A 167 13.83 -6.68 17.53
CA TRP A 167 12.76 -6.14 16.68
C TRP A 167 11.70 -7.19 16.44
N LEU A 168 10.45 -6.78 16.57
CA LEU A 168 9.29 -7.64 16.42
C LEU A 168 8.29 -7.00 15.44
N THR A 169 7.77 -7.81 14.53
CA THR A 169 6.60 -7.44 13.75
C THR A 169 5.37 -8.11 14.32
N VAL A 170 4.24 -7.41 14.30
CA VAL A 170 2.93 -7.93 14.66
C VAL A 170 2.02 -7.75 13.46
N GLU A 171 1.50 -8.86 12.94
CA GLU A 171 0.47 -8.88 11.92
C GLU A 171 -0.88 -9.19 12.56
N GLY A 172 -1.91 -8.48 12.14
CA GLY A 172 -3.26 -8.67 12.64
C GLY A 172 -4.31 -8.49 11.56
N GLY A 173 -5.56 -8.72 11.92
CA GLY A 173 -6.71 -8.48 11.07
C GLY A 173 -7.59 -7.37 11.63
N VAL A 174 -8.30 -6.66 10.74
CA VAL A 174 -9.30 -5.66 11.09
C VAL A 174 -10.52 -5.78 10.19
N GLY A 175 -11.71 -5.76 10.80
CA GLY A 175 -12.95 -5.97 10.08
C GLY A 175 -13.02 -7.35 9.41
N ALA A 176 -13.65 -7.43 8.23
CA ALA A 176 -13.90 -8.70 7.54
C ALA A 176 -12.70 -9.24 6.75
N HIS A 177 -11.81 -8.36 6.27
CA HIS A 177 -10.70 -8.72 5.35
C HIS A 177 -9.52 -7.73 5.38
N GLY A 178 -9.57 -6.68 6.20
CA GLY A 178 -8.44 -5.78 6.38
C GLY A 178 -7.32 -6.43 7.16
N GLY A 179 -6.09 -5.98 6.91
CA GLY A 179 -4.90 -6.36 7.65
C GLY A 179 -4.33 -5.19 8.45
N THR A 180 -3.57 -5.51 9.49
CA THR A 180 -2.78 -4.55 10.26
C THR A 180 -1.34 -5.01 10.32
N PHE A 181 -0.43 -4.06 10.47
CA PHE A 181 0.99 -4.32 10.67
C PHE A 181 1.56 -3.32 11.67
N GLN A 182 2.39 -3.82 12.58
CA GLN A 182 3.13 -2.99 13.53
C GLN A 182 4.57 -3.48 13.64
N LEU A 183 5.51 -2.54 13.75
CA LEU A 183 6.91 -2.79 14.08
C LEU A 183 7.20 -2.24 15.46
N LEU A 184 7.76 -3.10 16.32
CA LEU A 184 8.18 -2.75 17.68
C LEU A 184 9.65 -3.06 17.89
N SER A 185 10.28 -2.38 18.84
CA SER A 185 11.58 -2.77 19.37
C SER A 185 11.57 -2.90 20.89
N PHE A 186 12.44 -3.78 21.39
CA PHE A 186 12.76 -3.90 22.81
C PHE A 186 14.27 -3.65 23.00
N ASP A 187 14.62 -2.68 23.83
CA ASP A 187 16.00 -2.22 24.06
C ASP A 187 16.66 -2.83 25.31
N GLY A 188 15.98 -3.81 25.92
CA GLY A 188 16.39 -4.42 27.19
C GLY A 188 15.64 -3.89 28.41
N VAL A 189 14.90 -2.78 28.25
CA VAL A 189 14.15 -2.12 29.33
C VAL A 189 12.71 -1.86 28.95
N ALA A 190 12.46 -1.38 27.74
CA ALA A 190 11.14 -0.94 27.29
C ALA A 190 10.80 -1.43 25.88
N LEU A 191 9.51 -1.66 25.63
CA LEU A 191 8.94 -1.83 24.31
C LEU A 191 8.55 -0.47 23.73
N ALA A 192 8.87 -0.27 22.46
CA ALA A 192 8.48 0.94 21.70
C ALA A 192 7.92 0.57 20.33
N GLY A 193 6.79 1.16 19.95
CA GLY A 193 6.24 1.06 18.60
C GLY A 193 6.88 2.07 17.65
N HIS A 194 7.19 1.67 16.43
CA HIS A 194 7.92 2.49 15.44
C HIS A 194 7.17 2.65 14.13
N VAL A 195 6.46 1.62 13.68
CA VAL A 195 5.66 1.64 12.44
C VAL A 195 4.30 1.06 12.75
N SER A 196 3.28 1.65 12.17
CA SER A 196 1.90 1.19 12.27
C SER A 196 1.20 1.41 10.93
N GLY A 197 0.43 0.43 10.47
CA GLY A 197 -0.27 0.52 9.20
C GLY A 197 -1.50 -0.39 9.12
N ILE A 198 -2.50 0.06 8.36
CA ILE A 198 -3.71 -0.70 8.03
C ILE A 198 -3.79 -0.81 6.51
N GLY A 199 -4.22 -1.96 6.02
CA GLY A 199 -4.46 -2.19 4.60
C GLY A 199 -5.79 -2.88 4.36
N ALA A 200 -6.22 -2.87 3.10
CA ALA A 200 -7.49 -3.49 2.70
C ALA A 200 -7.44 -5.03 2.71
N SER A 201 -6.26 -5.62 2.84
CA SER A 201 -6.04 -7.08 2.85
C SER A 201 -4.94 -7.43 3.85
N PRO A 202 -4.84 -8.67 4.33
CA PRO A 202 -3.69 -9.15 5.10
C PRO A 202 -2.36 -9.01 4.34
N GLY A 203 -1.24 -8.97 5.06
CA GLY A 203 0.09 -8.77 4.47
C GLY A 203 0.39 -7.30 4.19
N VAL A 204 -0.07 -6.40 5.06
CA VAL A 204 0.12 -4.94 4.96
C VAL A 204 1.57 -4.54 5.02
N GLY A 205 2.39 -5.27 5.78
CA GLY A 205 3.79 -4.92 5.99
C GLY A 205 4.75 -6.05 5.68
N SER A 206 5.97 -5.68 5.31
CA SER A 206 7.08 -6.60 5.16
C SER A 206 8.40 -5.93 5.58
N VAL A 207 9.41 -6.75 5.89
CA VAL A 207 10.75 -6.29 6.28
C VAL A 207 11.77 -6.86 5.31
N SER A 208 12.51 -5.98 4.62
CA SER A 208 13.54 -6.36 3.65
C SER A 208 14.50 -5.20 3.40
N ASP A 209 15.72 -5.49 2.94
CA ASP A 209 16.68 -4.48 2.47
C ASP A 209 16.23 -3.96 1.09
N VAL A 210 15.57 -2.81 1.09
CA VAL A 210 14.97 -2.23 -0.12
C VAL A 210 16.02 -1.50 -0.97
N ASN A 211 16.94 -0.79 -0.32
CA ASN A 211 17.93 0.07 -1.00
C ASN A 211 19.27 -0.64 -1.28
N GLY A 212 19.47 -1.86 -0.77
CA GLY A 212 20.66 -2.68 -0.97
C GLY A 212 21.84 -2.25 -0.10
N ASP A 213 21.62 -1.61 1.07
CA ASP A 213 22.66 -1.16 1.97
C ASP A 213 23.04 -2.20 3.05
N GLY A 214 22.35 -3.33 3.09
CA GLY A 214 22.56 -4.43 4.05
C GLY A 214 21.77 -4.27 5.35
N VAL A 215 20.96 -3.22 5.49
CA VAL A 215 20.04 -3.00 6.62
C VAL A 215 18.62 -3.25 6.13
N ASN A 216 17.82 -3.93 6.93
CA ASN A 216 16.42 -4.15 6.56
C ASN A 216 15.59 -2.91 6.82
N ASP A 217 14.71 -2.64 5.87
CA ASP A 217 13.71 -1.58 5.88
C ASP A 217 12.30 -2.18 6.08
N VAL A 218 11.32 -1.34 6.34
CA VAL A 218 9.93 -1.72 6.47
C VAL A 218 9.14 -1.18 5.30
N VAL A 219 8.44 -2.05 4.59
CA VAL A 219 7.54 -1.68 3.50
C VAL A 219 6.11 -1.87 3.95
N LEU A 220 5.29 -0.82 3.86
CA LEU A 220 3.83 -0.89 4.04
C LEU A 220 3.14 -0.82 2.67
N ASP A 221 2.31 -1.81 2.36
CA ASP A 221 1.39 -1.76 1.22
C ASP A 221 0.15 -0.96 1.61
N GLN A 222 0.07 0.25 1.11
CA GLN A 222 -1.06 1.17 1.28
C GLN A 222 -1.81 1.39 -0.04
N SER A 223 -1.81 0.39 -0.91
CA SER A 223 -2.53 0.43 -2.18
C SER A 223 -4.02 0.62 -1.96
N ASP A 224 -4.63 1.51 -2.76
CA ASP A 224 -6.08 1.65 -2.78
C ASP A 224 -6.71 0.46 -3.52
N ALA A 225 -7.39 -0.41 -2.78
CA ALA A 225 -8.13 -1.57 -3.30
C ALA A 225 -9.59 -1.24 -3.63
N TYR A 226 -10.01 0.01 -3.44
CA TYR A 226 -11.39 0.46 -3.64
C TYR A 226 -11.53 1.39 -4.85
N VAL A 227 -10.62 1.30 -5.84
CA VAL A 227 -10.68 2.12 -7.07
C VAL A 227 -12.08 2.09 -7.69
N PHE A 228 -12.70 0.92 -7.80
CA PHE A 228 -14.12 0.73 -8.11
C PHE A 228 -14.86 0.18 -6.89
N CYS A 229 -14.54 -1.06 -6.52
CA CYS A 229 -15.01 -1.73 -5.33
C CYS A 229 -13.95 -2.76 -4.89
N TYR A 230 -13.92 -3.15 -3.61
CA TYR A 230 -12.96 -4.16 -3.12
C TYR A 230 -13.01 -5.47 -3.92
N ALA A 231 -14.21 -6.00 -4.15
CA ALA A 231 -14.40 -7.24 -4.91
C ALA A 231 -14.11 -7.09 -6.42
N CYS A 232 -14.00 -5.87 -6.93
CA CYS A 232 -13.63 -5.60 -8.32
C CYS A 232 -12.17 -5.92 -8.61
N GLY A 233 -11.31 -5.99 -7.60
CA GLY A 233 -9.91 -6.40 -7.70
C GLY A 233 -8.98 -5.41 -8.42
N VAL A 234 -9.47 -4.22 -8.76
CA VAL A 234 -8.65 -3.15 -9.34
C VAL A 234 -7.98 -2.37 -8.21
N ARG A 235 -6.66 -2.23 -8.29
CA ARG A 235 -5.85 -1.58 -7.24
C ARG A 235 -5.05 -0.43 -7.81
N LYS A 236 -4.92 0.65 -7.02
CA LYS A 236 -3.92 1.70 -7.29
C LYS A 236 -2.76 1.49 -6.31
N ILE A 237 -1.66 0.95 -6.82
CA ILE A 237 -0.51 0.54 -6.01
C ILE A 237 0.16 1.75 -5.37
N HIS A 238 0.41 1.63 -4.08
CA HIS A 238 1.14 2.61 -3.29
C HIS A 238 1.86 1.94 -2.13
N PHE A 239 3.16 2.22 -1.99
CA PHE A 239 3.98 1.75 -0.88
C PHE A 239 4.53 2.93 -0.09
N ARG A 240 4.63 2.76 1.24
CA ARG A 240 5.46 3.58 2.11
C ARG A 240 6.62 2.73 2.60
N VAL A 241 7.81 3.28 2.59
CA VAL A 241 9.02 2.57 3.02
C VAL A 241 9.64 3.34 4.17
N PHE A 242 10.04 2.62 5.21
CA PHE A 242 10.62 3.20 6.42
C PHE A 242 11.96 2.54 6.72
N PHE A 243 12.94 3.35 7.09
CA PHE A 243 14.28 2.90 7.44
C PHE A 243 14.71 3.35 8.84
N TRP A 244 15.66 2.63 9.44
CA TRP A 244 16.18 2.94 10.75
C TRP A 244 17.33 3.95 10.66
N ASP A 245 17.12 5.15 11.21
CA ASP A 245 18.14 6.18 11.40
C ASP A 245 18.89 5.91 12.72
N ALA A 246 19.88 5.03 12.67
CA ALA A 246 20.62 4.57 13.85
C ALA A 246 21.27 5.70 14.68
N PRO A 247 21.86 6.77 14.08
CA PRO A 247 22.41 7.89 14.84
C PRO A 247 21.38 8.61 15.71
N ASN A 248 20.13 8.71 15.23
CA ASN A 248 19.05 9.43 15.92
C ASN A 248 18.07 8.48 16.63
N LEU A 249 18.27 7.17 16.57
CA LEU A 249 17.44 6.12 17.18
C LEU A 249 15.96 6.26 16.83
N ARG A 250 15.64 6.46 15.56
CA ARG A 250 14.28 6.66 15.07
C ARG A 250 14.06 6.01 13.71
N ILE A 251 12.82 5.71 13.42
CA ILE A 251 12.38 5.34 12.07
C ILE A 251 12.07 6.61 11.27
N LEU A 252 12.49 6.64 10.02
CA LEU A 252 12.20 7.69 9.05
C LEU A 252 11.53 7.09 7.81
N GLU A 253 10.63 7.83 7.20
CA GLU A 253 10.05 7.48 5.90
C GLU A 253 11.02 7.86 4.78
N ALA A 254 11.35 6.89 3.94
CA ALA A 254 12.11 7.13 2.73
C ALA A 254 11.21 7.80 1.67
N ARG A 255 11.74 8.79 0.99
CA ARG A 255 11.02 9.56 -0.03
C ARG A 255 11.84 9.67 -1.30
N ILE A 256 11.18 9.81 -2.42
CA ILE A 256 11.80 10.16 -3.70
C ILE A 256 12.04 11.66 -3.69
N ASP A 257 13.31 12.07 -3.73
CA ASP A 257 13.71 13.47 -3.54
C ASP A 257 14.51 14.02 -4.72
N TYR A 258 14.35 15.32 -4.98
CA TYR A 258 15.14 16.02 -5.99
C TYR A 258 16.60 16.20 -5.57
N PHE A 259 17.50 16.06 -6.52
CA PHE A 259 18.88 16.46 -6.34
C PHE A 259 19.04 17.98 -6.37
N TYR A 260 19.58 18.54 -5.29
CA TYR A 260 19.76 19.99 -5.10
C TYR A 260 21.07 20.51 -5.68
N MET A 261 21.28 21.81 -5.59
CA MET A 261 22.41 22.56 -6.16
C MET A 261 23.80 22.08 -5.72
N GLY A 262 23.93 21.34 -4.62
CA GLY A 262 25.18 20.72 -4.17
C GLY A 262 25.57 19.43 -4.91
N GLN A 263 24.68 18.89 -5.73
CA GLN A 263 24.94 17.68 -6.51
C GLN A 263 25.48 18.05 -7.92
N PRO A 264 26.28 17.19 -8.57
CA PRO A 264 26.77 17.42 -9.92
C PRO A 264 25.64 17.73 -10.91
N GLN A 265 25.84 18.74 -11.78
CA GLN A 265 24.81 19.12 -12.74
C GLN A 265 24.37 17.94 -13.63
N PRO A 266 25.28 17.10 -14.19
CA PRO A 266 24.86 15.96 -15.02
C PRO A 266 24.00 14.95 -14.25
N MET A 267 24.23 14.78 -12.94
CA MET A 267 23.39 13.91 -12.10
C MET A 267 22.00 14.51 -11.90
N ARG A 268 21.92 15.83 -11.64
CA ARG A 268 20.63 16.53 -11.50
C ARG A 268 19.80 16.47 -12.78
N ASP A 269 20.46 16.58 -13.94
CA ASP A 269 19.81 16.55 -15.25
C ASP A 269 19.19 15.18 -15.59
N VAL A 270 19.56 14.13 -14.86
CA VAL A 270 18.99 12.77 -15.03
C VAL A 270 18.07 12.40 -13.87
N VAL A 271 18.49 12.65 -12.60
CA VAL A 271 17.70 12.30 -11.41
C VAL A 271 16.41 13.11 -11.33
N ASN A 272 16.49 14.44 -11.48
CA ASN A 272 15.31 15.28 -11.29
C ASN A 272 14.17 14.98 -12.29
N PRO A 273 14.43 14.77 -13.59
CA PRO A 273 13.39 14.28 -14.49
C PRO A 273 12.82 12.92 -14.11
N ALA A 274 13.63 11.98 -13.55
CA ALA A 274 13.11 10.71 -13.07
C ALA A 274 12.14 10.89 -11.90
N VAL A 275 12.49 11.78 -10.96
CA VAL A 275 11.63 12.16 -9.82
C VAL A 275 10.34 12.82 -10.31
N GLU A 276 10.41 13.74 -11.28
CA GLU A 276 9.23 14.38 -11.87
C GLU A 276 8.31 13.34 -12.53
N MET A 277 8.88 12.40 -13.29
CA MET A 277 8.14 11.31 -13.92
C MET A 277 7.47 10.41 -12.89
N ALA A 278 8.18 10.02 -11.81
CA ALA A 278 7.62 9.19 -10.73
C ALA A 278 6.45 9.90 -10.03
N ASN A 279 6.62 11.18 -9.69
CA ASN A 279 5.57 12.00 -9.08
C ASN A 279 4.35 12.19 -10.00
N ALA A 280 4.54 12.12 -11.31
CA ALA A 280 3.47 12.18 -12.31
C ALA A 280 2.86 10.80 -12.65
N GLY A 281 3.27 9.72 -11.96
CA GLY A 281 2.79 8.37 -12.23
C GLY A 281 3.35 7.73 -13.50
N LEU A 282 4.39 8.30 -14.11
CA LEU A 282 5.09 7.75 -15.28
C LEU A 282 6.20 6.78 -14.82
N TRP A 283 5.81 5.77 -14.04
CA TRP A 283 6.74 4.85 -13.36
C TRP A 283 7.64 4.08 -14.31
N LYS A 284 7.13 3.68 -15.48
CA LYS A 284 7.89 3.04 -16.54
C LYS A 284 9.07 3.90 -17.00
N ASP A 285 8.80 5.17 -17.32
CA ASP A 285 9.82 6.11 -17.81
C ASP A 285 10.74 6.55 -16.67
N ALA A 286 10.21 6.74 -15.48
CA ALA A 286 10.99 7.06 -14.28
C ALA A 286 12.05 6.00 -13.99
N LEU A 287 11.68 4.71 -14.08
CA LEU A 287 12.61 3.60 -13.84
C LEU A 287 13.75 3.60 -14.88
N VAL A 288 13.43 3.82 -16.14
CA VAL A 288 14.46 3.94 -17.20
C VAL A 288 15.42 5.08 -16.87
N LYS A 289 14.88 6.24 -16.49
CA LYS A 289 15.67 7.44 -16.25
C LYS A 289 16.52 7.35 -14.98
N ILE A 290 16.00 6.80 -13.89
CA ILE A 290 16.78 6.63 -12.66
C ILE A 290 17.84 5.52 -12.79
N THR A 291 17.62 4.54 -13.66
CA THR A 291 18.62 3.52 -13.99
C THR A 291 19.79 4.17 -14.74
N GLU A 292 19.52 5.07 -15.70
CA GLU A 292 20.56 5.88 -16.38
C GLU A 292 21.40 6.70 -15.37
N ALA A 293 20.73 7.30 -14.36
CA ALA A 293 21.41 8.03 -13.30
C ALA A 293 22.37 7.15 -12.50
N ARG A 294 21.93 5.93 -12.18
CA ARG A 294 22.73 4.96 -11.44
C ARG A 294 23.96 4.48 -12.21
N ASP A 295 23.81 4.28 -13.53
CA ASP A 295 24.92 3.91 -14.41
C ASP A 295 25.92 5.05 -14.57
N LEU A 296 25.46 6.31 -14.48
CA LEU A 296 26.29 7.52 -14.58
C LEU A 296 27.05 7.84 -13.29
N ALA A 297 26.50 7.47 -12.10
CA ALA A 297 27.00 7.84 -10.78
C ALA A 297 28.51 7.53 -10.54
N PRO A 298 29.07 6.39 -11.01
CA PRO A 298 30.52 6.12 -10.85
C PRO A 298 31.44 7.17 -11.45
N SER A 299 30.96 7.96 -12.40
CA SER A 299 31.73 9.07 -13.03
C SER A 299 31.73 10.35 -12.19
N TYR A 300 30.94 10.40 -11.11
CA TYR A 300 30.74 11.57 -10.24
C TYR A 300 30.89 11.17 -8.77
N PRO A 301 32.13 11.03 -8.27
CA PRO A 301 32.37 10.53 -6.90
C PRO A 301 31.82 11.46 -5.81
N GLU A 302 31.53 12.72 -6.13
CA GLU A 302 30.86 13.68 -5.25
C GLU A 302 29.33 13.54 -5.21
N CYS A 303 28.76 12.62 -6.00
CA CYS A 303 27.33 12.33 -6.00
C CYS A 303 26.92 11.71 -4.67
N ASN A 304 25.78 12.12 -4.14
CA ASN A 304 25.16 11.44 -2.99
C ASN A 304 24.55 10.09 -3.43
N VAL A 305 25.39 9.06 -3.43
CA VAL A 305 25.02 7.70 -3.86
C VAL A 305 23.94 7.12 -2.96
N GLN A 306 23.90 7.46 -1.66
CA GLN A 306 22.87 6.96 -0.74
C GLN A 306 21.50 7.51 -1.13
N ALA A 307 21.38 8.82 -1.40
CA ALA A 307 20.13 9.39 -1.87
C ALA A 307 19.70 8.78 -3.21
N LEU A 308 20.63 8.62 -4.15
CA LEU A 308 20.37 7.98 -5.44
C LEU A 308 19.87 6.53 -5.28
N ASN A 309 20.46 5.78 -4.36
CA ASN A 309 20.01 4.40 -4.09
C ASN A 309 18.59 4.37 -3.55
N TRP A 310 18.20 5.33 -2.70
CA TRP A 310 16.82 5.45 -2.23
C TRP A 310 15.86 5.80 -3.37
N ASP A 311 16.16 6.82 -4.18
CA ASP A 311 15.32 7.19 -5.31
C ASP A 311 15.15 6.01 -6.28
N TYR A 312 16.25 5.33 -6.62
CA TYR A 312 16.21 4.14 -7.46
C TYR A 312 15.35 3.02 -6.85
N ALA A 313 15.56 2.72 -5.58
CA ALA A 313 14.86 1.63 -4.90
C ALA A 313 13.34 1.87 -4.84
N LEU A 314 12.93 3.08 -4.45
CA LEU A 314 11.52 3.45 -4.36
C LEU A 314 10.84 3.48 -5.74
N ILE A 315 11.50 4.07 -6.74
CA ILE A 315 10.97 4.08 -8.12
C ILE A 315 10.85 2.65 -8.64
N LYS A 316 11.88 1.82 -8.42
CA LYS A 316 11.87 0.42 -8.87
C LYS A 316 10.78 -0.39 -8.18
N LEU A 317 10.61 -0.25 -6.87
CA LEU A 317 9.58 -0.94 -6.09
C LEU A 317 8.17 -0.68 -6.66
N HIS A 318 7.84 0.58 -6.90
CA HIS A 318 6.55 0.95 -7.49
C HIS A 318 6.43 0.50 -8.95
N ALA A 319 7.48 0.72 -9.75
CA ALA A 319 7.46 0.35 -11.17
C ALA A 319 7.31 -1.16 -11.37
N ASP A 320 8.02 -1.99 -10.60
CA ASP A 320 7.94 -3.45 -10.70
C ASP A 320 6.55 -3.96 -10.33
N ALA A 321 5.97 -3.45 -9.25
CA ALA A 321 4.64 -3.84 -8.80
C ALA A 321 3.56 -3.43 -9.81
N MET A 322 3.62 -2.20 -10.33
CA MET A 322 2.67 -1.70 -11.32
C MET A 322 2.85 -2.38 -12.69
N ALA A 323 4.08 -2.74 -13.07
CA ALA A 323 4.34 -3.53 -14.27
C ALA A 323 3.71 -4.92 -14.17
N ALA A 324 3.81 -5.56 -13.00
CA ALA A 324 3.17 -6.86 -12.76
C ALA A 324 1.65 -6.75 -12.85
N ASP A 325 1.04 -5.72 -12.23
CA ASP A 325 -0.40 -5.46 -12.31
C ASP A 325 -0.85 -5.12 -13.73
N ALA A 326 -0.06 -4.36 -14.50
CA ALA A 326 -0.35 -4.04 -15.90
C ALA A 326 -0.44 -5.29 -16.82
N VAL A 327 0.19 -6.40 -16.41
CA VAL A 327 0.16 -7.68 -17.14
C VAL A 327 -0.95 -8.61 -16.63
N SER A 328 -1.12 -8.70 -15.31
CA SER A 328 -1.98 -9.68 -14.66
C SER A 328 -3.24 -9.09 -14.01
N GLY A 329 -3.37 -7.78 -13.96
CA GLY A 329 -4.51 -7.09 -13.34
C GLY A 329 -5.84 -7.38 -14.03
N ILE A 330 -6.92 -7.29 -13.26
CA ILE A 330 -8.29 -7.62 -13.73
C ILE A 330 -8.79 -6.62 -14.79
N TYR A 331 -8.33 -5.38 -14.74
CA TYR A 331 -8.63 -4.36 -15.74
C TYR A 331 -7.34 -3.74 -16.30
N PRO A 332 -6.66 -4.43 -17.23
CA PRO A 332 -5.32 -4.06 -17.71
C PRO A 332 -5.21 -2.66 -18.30
N LEU A 333 -6.30 -2.11 -18.86
CA LEU A 333 -6.32 -0.76 -19.41
C LEU A 333 -5.98 0.28 -18.33
N LEU A 334 -6.65 0.24 -17.17
CA LEU A 334 -6.41 1.19 -16.08
C LEU A 334 -5.08 0.90 -15.37
N SER A 335 -4.71 -0.38 -15.20
CA SER A 335 -3.42 -0.77 -14.63
C SER A 335 -2.25 -0.22 -15.46
N ARG A 336 -2.36 -0.20 -16.80
CA ARG A 336 -1.35 0.43 -17.68
C ARG A 336 -1.29 1.94 -17.53
N VAL A 337 -2.44 2.60 -17.35
CA VAL A 337 -2.50 4.05 -17.07
C VAL A 337 -1.80 4.35 -15.74
N PHE A 338 -2.05 3.57 -14.69
CA PHE A 338 -1.40 3.73 -13.39
C PHE A 338 0.12 3.48 -13.45
N TYR A 339 0.55 2.56 -14.31
CA TYR A 339 1.98 2.32 -14.57
C TYR A 339 2.64 3.42 -15.40
N GLY A 340 1.84 4.27 -16.07
CA GLY A 340 2.34 5.29 -16.99
C GLY A 340 2.64 4.75 -18.40
N ASP A 341 2.22 3.51 -18.73
CA ASP A 341 2.37 2.92 -20.06
C ASP A 341 1.15 3.23 -20.94
N TYR A 342 0.99 4.50 -21.27
CA TYR A 342 -0.14 4.98 -22.10
C TYR A 342 -0.13 4.36 -23.49
N ALA A 343 1.05 4.07 -24.07
CA ALA A 343 1.14 3.42 -25.37
C ALA A 343 0.50 2.03 -25.34
N ALA A 344 0.85 1.22 -24.33
CA ALA A 344 0.25 -0.10 -24.17
C ALA A 344 -1.25 -0.03 -23.77
N ALA A 345 -1.69 1.03 -23.06
CA ALA A 345 -3.12 1.24 -22.81
C ALA A 345 -3.89 1.50 -24.11
N VAL A 346 -3.36 2.33 -24.99
CA VAL A 346 -3.94 2.60 -26.33
C VAL A 346 -3.91 1.35 -27.21
N ASP A 347 -2.86 0.52 -27.11
CA ASP A 347 -2.80 -0.72 -27.88
C ASP A 347 -3.94 -1.70 -27.55
N LEU A 348 -4.46 -1.68 -26.31
CA LEU A 348 -5.66 -2.44 -25.94
C LEU A 348 -6.94 -1.92 -26.62
N MET A 349 -6.96 -0.67 -27.06
CA MET A 349 -8.10 -0.06 -27.75
C MET A 349 -8.06 -0.33 -29.26
N ARG A 350 -6.88 -0.50 -29.86
CA ARG A 350 -6.67 -0.64 -31.32
C ARG A 350 -7.47 -1.74 -32.03
N PRO A 351 -7.78 -2.91 -31.39
CA PRO A 351 -8.61 -3.94 -32.02
C PRO A 351 -10.04 -3.49 -32.32
N TYR A 352 -10.50 -2.37 -31.74
CA TYR A 352 -11.87 -1.88 -31.85
C TYR A 352 -11.94 -0.66 -32.75
N GLY A 353 -13.03 -0.53 -33.51
CA GLY A 353 -13.31 0.68 -34.28
C GLY A 353 -13.70 1.86 -33.36
N PRO A 354 -13.54 3.12 -33.82
CA PRO A 354 -13.85 4.29 -33.00
C PRO A 354 -15.26 4.29 -32.40
N ALA A 355 -16.26 3.84 -33.14
CA ALA A 355 -17.63 3.74 -32.62
C ALA A 355 -17.77 2.79 -31.43
N GLN A 356 -16.96 1.74 -31.38
CA GLN A 356 -16.91 0.81 -30.23
C GLN A 356 -16.08 1.35 -29.07
N VAL A 357 -15.01 2.07 -29.39
CA VAL A 357 -14.12 2.70 -28.39
C VAL A 357 -14.86 3.77 -27.60
N PHE A 358 -15.60 4.63 -28.29
CA PHE A 358 -16.31 5.76 -27.69
C PHE A 358 -17.75 5.41 -27.22
N ASP A 359 -18.17 4.15 -27.32
CA ASP A 359 -19.44 3.68 -26.79
C ASP A 359 -19.28 3.32 -25.29
N PRO A 360 -20.01 3.98 -24.36
CA PRO A 360 -20.01 3.60 -22.94
C PRO A 360 -20.50 2.16 -22.69
N ALA A 361 -21.28 1.58 -23.64
CA ALA A 361 -21.67 0.17 -23.65
C ALA A 361 -20.75 -0.69 -24.55
N GLY A 362 -19.64 -0.15 -25.00
CA GLY A 362 -18.67 -0.85 -25.85
C GLY A 362 -17.78 -1.83 -25.09
N PRO A 363 -16.97 -2.60 -25.83
CA PRO A 363 -16.21 -3.75 -25.28
C PRO A 363 -15.10 -3.35 -24.28
N LEU A 364 -14.76 -2.09 -24.17
CA LEU A 364 -13.82 -1.60 -23.17
C LEU A 364 -14.47 -1.40 -21.79
N ILE A 365 -15.81 -1.38 -21.73
CA ILE A 365 -16.60 -1.14 -20.51
C ILE A 365 -17.55 -2.30 -20.24
N ALA A 366 -18.46 -2.60 -21.18
CA ALA A 366 -19.46 -3.63 -21.00
C ALA A 366 -18.85 -5.03 -20.81
N GLY A 367 -19.32 -5.75 -19.82
CA GLY A 367 -18.81 -7.06 -19.43
C GLY A 367 -17.46 -7.03 -18.72
N THR A 368 -16.94 -5.84 -18.40
CA THR A 368 -15.72 -5.66 -17.57
C THR A 368 -16.08 -5.20 -16.16
N VAL A 369 -15.09 -5.18 -15.27
CA VAL A 369 -15.26 -4.63 -13.90
C VAL A 369 -15.48 -3.11 -13.87
N ALA A 370 -15.29 -2.42 -15.00
CA ALA A 370 -15.56 -0.99 -15.15
C ALA A 370 -17.05 -0.70 -15.47
N GLU A 371 -17.84 -1.75 -15.77
CA GLU A 371 -19.28 -1.60 -16.02
C GLU A 371 -19.98 -1.07 -14.76
N GLY A 372 -20.70 0.04 -14.90
CA GLY A 372 -21.32 0.75 -13.77
C GLY A 372 -20.39 1.72 -13.02
N TYR A 373 -19.08 1.79 -13.38
CA TYR A 373 -18.10 2.68 -12.74
C TYR A 373 -17.46 3.68 -13.73
N VAL A 374 -18.14 4.01 -14.82
CA VAL A 374 -17.60 4.88 -15.90
C VAL A 374 -17.12 6.22 -15.36
N ASP A 375 -17.86 6.85 -14.45
CA ASP A 375 -17.46 8.14 -13.85
C ASP A 375 -16.16 8.02 -13.06
N VAL A 376 -16.01 6.95 -12.28
CA VAL A 376 -14.81 6.69 -11.49
C VAL A 376 -13.63 6.38 -12.42
N LEU A 377 -13.82 5.51 -13.41
CA LEU A 377 -12.81 5.21 -14.42
C LEU A 377 -12.32 6.47 -15.12
N SER A 378 -13.27 7.31 -15.56
CA SER A 378 -12.96 8.59 -16.20
C SER A 378 -12.13 9.49 -15.29
N ALA A 379 -12.54 9.65 -14.02
CA ALA A 379 -11.83 10.48 -13.06
C ALA A 379 -10.39 9.99 -12.85
N GLN A 380 -10.16 8.69 -12.67
CA GLN A 380 -8.83 8.10 -12.50
C GLN A 380 -7.93 8.32 -13.72
N ILE A 381 -8.46 8.11 -14.94
CA ILE A 381 -7.71 8.30 -16.18
C ILE A 381 -7.38 9.78 -16.40
N VAL A 382 -8.35 10.67 -16.21
CA VAL A 382 -8.15 12.12 -16.39
C VAL A 382 -7.09 12.62 -15.42
N GLN A 383 -7.19 12.26 -14.13
CA GLN A 383 -6.22 12.66 -13.12
C GLN A 383 -4.80 12.17 -13.46
N SER A 384 -4.66 10.90 -13.85
CA SER A 384 -3.36 10.32 -14.20
C SER A 384 -2.78 10.96 -15.46
N ALA A 385 -3.61 11.17 -16.49
CA ALA A 385 -3.18 11.79 -17.75
C ALA A 385 -2.83 13.28 -17.57
N ASP A 386 -3.56 14.03 -16.74
CA ASP A 386 -3.24 15.42 -16.44
C ASP A 386 -1.84 15.54 -15.77
N ALA A 387 -1.54 14.67 -14.81
CA ALA A 387 -0.22 14.63 -14.17
C ALA A 387 0.87 14.26 -15.19
N ALA A 388 0.66 13.21 -15.99
CA ALA A 388 1.61 12.78 -17.02
C ALA A 388 1.89 13.88 -18.06
N LEU A 389 0.87 14.56 -18.55
CA LEU A 389 0.98 15.64 -19.54
C LEU A 389 1.62 16.91 -18.97
N GLY A 390 1.55 17.10 -17.64
CA GLY A 390 2.29 18.16 -16.97
C GLY A 390 3.80 18.01 -17.09
N VAL A 391 4.29 16.77 -17.17
CA VAL A 391 5.74 16.45 -17.33
C VAL A 391 6.10 16.15 -18.77
N LYS A 392 5.23 15.47 -19.53
CA LYS A 392 5.44 15.08 -20.94
C LYS A 392 4.30 15.61 -21.80
N PRO A 393 4.34 16.92 -22.17
CA PRO A 393 3.25 17.57 -22.92
C PRO A 393 3.11 17.08 -24.37
N ASP A 394 4.03 16.26 -24.87
CA ASP A 394 4.01 15.63 -26.20
C ASP A 394 3.55 14.16 -26.19
N LEU A 395 3.04 13.66 -25.06
CA LEU A 395 2.58 12.29 -24.92
C LEU A 395 1.19 12.11 -25.53
N ALA A 396 1.17 11.81 -26.83
CA ALA A 396 -0.04 11.69 -27.64
C ALA A 396 -1.05 10.68 -27.05
N GLU A 397 -0.55 9.55 -26.58
CA GLU A 397 -1.35 8.47 -26.03
C GLU A 397 -2.09 8.89 -24.73
N ALA A 398 -1.48 9.75 -23.91
CA ALA A 398 -2.13 10.32 -22.73
C ALA A 398 -3.26 11.29 -23.11
N TYR A 399 -3.08 12.09 -24.17
CA TYR A 399 -4.17 12.91 -24.71
C TYR A 399 -5.33 12.04 -25.19
N LEU A 400 -5.06 10.97 -25.95
CA LEU A 400 -6.11 10.08 -26.42
C LEU A 400 -6.88 9.45 -25.24
N MET A 401 -6.16 8.93 -24.24
CA MET A 401 -6.77 8.33 -23.05
C MET A 401 -7.62 9.34 -22.27
N ARG A 402 -7.12 10.58 -22.09
CA ARG A 402 -7.87 11.64 -21.40
C ARG A 402 -9.11 12.08 -22.18
N GLY A 403 -8.98 12.23 -23.49
CA GLY A 403 -10.08 12.56 -24.37
C GLY A 403 -11.17 11.47 -24.37
N TRP A 404 -10.76 10.20 -24.45
CA TRP A 404 -11.66 9.06 -24.35
C TRP A 404 -12.40 9.05 -22.99
N ALA A 405 -11.69 9.18 -21.90
CA ALA A 405 -12.28 9.16 -20.57
C ALA A 405 -13.31 10.30 -20.37
N ARG A 406 -13.00 11.51 -20.84
CA ARG A 406 -13.91 12.65 -20.80
C ARG A 406 -15.17 12.42 -21.65
N TYR A 407 -14.99 11.82 -22.82
CA TYR A 407 -16.10 11.53 -23.74
C TYR A 407 -17.09 10.50 -23.16
N LEU A 408 -16.60 9.49 -22.46
CA LEU A 408 -17.46 8.47 -21.84
C LEU A 408 -18.49 9.08 -20.87
N VAL A 409 -18.12 10.16 -20.17
CA VAL A 409 -18.99 10.85 -19.20
C VAL A 409 -19.82 11.94 -19.90
N ASP A 410 -19.21 12.70 -20.80
CA ASP A 410 -19.87 13.77 -21.56
C ASP A 410 -19.50 13.70 -23.05
N PRO A 411 -20.32 13.04 -23.88
CA PRO A 411 -20.11 12.99 -25.33
C PRO A 411 -20.12 14.36 -26.02
N ALA A 412 -20.67 15.39 -25.38
CA ALA A 412 -20.68 16.75 -25.91
C ALA A 412 -19.41 17.56 -25.51
N SER A 413 -18.54 17.02 -24.67
CA SER A 413 -17.37 17.70 -24.15
C SER A 413 -16.44 18.23 -25.25
N PRO A 414 -16.22 19.56 -25.34
CA PRO A 414 -15.25 20.13 -26.29
C PRO A 414 -13.83 19.76 -25.89
N GLN A 415 -13.53 19.55 -24.61
CA GLN A 415 -12.22 19.16 -24.13
C GLN A 415 -11.88 17.72 -24.57
N ALA A 416 -12.86 16.80 -24.55
CA ALA A 416 -12.67 15.44 -25.06
C ALA A 416 -12.24 15.46 -26.53
N ARG A 417 -12.94 16.24 -27.37
CA ARG A 417 -12.58 16.40 -28.79
C ARG A 417 -11.22 17.02 -28.97
N ALA A 418 -10.92 18.11 -28.25
CA ALA A 418 -9.62 18.79 -28.33
C ALA A 418 -8.48 17.83 -27.99
N ASP A 419 -8.62 17.01 -26.96
CA ASP A 419 -7.61 16.02 -26.56
C ASP A 419 -7.40 14.95 -27.66
N VAL A 420 -8.47 14.38 -28.21
CA VAL A 420 -8.37 13.37 -29.28
C VAL A 420 -7.75 13.94 -30.54
N HIS A 421 -8.09 15.18 -30.92
CA HIS A 421 -7.45 15.87 -32.05
C HIS A 421 -5.95 16.20 -31.78
N GLN A 422 -5.62 16.57 -30.54
CA GLN A 422 -4.24 16.81 -30.15
C GLN A 422 -3.41 15.52 -30.23
N ALA A 423 -3.97 14.38 -29.79
CA ALA A 423 -3.32 13.07 -29.93
C ALA A 423 -2.99 12.76 -31.40
N ALA A 424 -3.95 12.92 -32.30
CA ALA A 424 -3.76 12.70 -33.74
C ALA A 424 -2.74 13.67 -34.35
N ALA A 425 -2.72 14.93 -33.90
CA ALA A 425 -1.77 15.94 -34.36
C ALA A 425 -0.32 15.60 -33.93
N LEU A 426 -0.14 15.06 -32.72
CA LEU A 426 1.18 14.64 -32.21
C LEU A 426 1.67 13.34 -32.86
N ARG A 427 0.78 12.51 -33.43
CA ARG A 427 1.09 11.24 -34.13
C ARG A 427 0.44 11.17 -35.51
N PRO A 428 0.84 12.02 -36.46
CA PRO A 428 0.15 12.13 -37.76
C PRO A 428 0.20 10.84 -38.61
N GLY A 429 1.12 9.92 -38.30
CA GLY A 429 1.22 8.60 -38.96
C GLY A 429 0.40 7.49 -38.30
N ASP A 430 -0.25 7.76 -37.16
CA ASP A 430 -1.05 6.77 -36.45
C ASP A 430 -2.49 6.73 -36.98
N ALA A 431 -2.78 5.69 -37.77
CA ALA A 431 -4.10 5.52 -38.41
C ALA A 431 -5.24 5.40 -37.38
N PHE A 432 -5.00 4.79 -36.21
CA PHE A 432 -6.02 4.65 -35.17
C PHE A 432 -6.37 5.99 -34.54
N MET A 433 -5.36 6.80 -34.18
CA MET A 433 -5.59 8.13 -33.63
C MET A 433 -6.27 9.06 -34.63
N ALA A 434 -5.89 8.98 -35.91
CA ALA A 434 -6.55 9.72 -36.99
C ALA A 434 -8.02 9.33 -37.15
N GLN A 435 -8.35 8.04 -37.07
CA GLN A 435 -9.76 7.55 -37.11
C GLN A 435 -10.56 8.02 -35.89
N CYS A 436 -9.97 7.99 -34.70
CA CYS A 436 -10.60 8.51 -33.48
C CYS A 436 -10.92 10.02 -33.60
N ALA A 437 -9.98 10.81 -34.13
CA ALA A 437 -10.20 12.25 -34.35
C ALA A 437 -11.28 12.51 -35.42
N ALA A 438 -11.32 11.72 -36.49
CA ALA A 438 -12.36 11.84 -37.51
C ALA A 438 -13.76 11.44 -37.00
N TYR A 439 -13.85 10.55 -36.02
CA TYR A 439 -15.08 10.14 -35.38
C TYR A 439 -15.67 11.22 -34.45
N LEU A 440 -14.83 12.07 -33.88
CA LEU A 440 -15.22 13.17 -32.98
C LEU A 440 -14.97 14.53 -33.66
N PRO A 441 -15.78 14.95 -34.66
CA PRO A 441 -15.57 16.18 -35.44
C PRO A 441 -15.73 17.47 -34.61
#